data_d32a1c2b128fe2eb73662573166ad48b
#
_entry.id   d32a1c2b128fe2eb73662573166ad48b
#
_cell.length_a   1.000
_cell.length_b   1.000
_cell.length_c   1.000
_cell.angle_alpha   90.00
_cell.angle_beta   90.00
_cell.angle_gamma   90.00
#
_symmetry.space_group_name_H-M   'P 1'
#
loop_
_entity.id
_entity.type
_entity.pdbx_description
1 polymer ?
#
loop_
_entity_poly.entity_id
_entity_poly.type
_entity_poly.pdbx_seq_one_letter_code
_entity_poly.pdbx_strand_id
1 'polypeptide(L)'
;RAIRDVYKRQVLMYKNILLGVDTQLKNEKALKEVSKLAGEGTVVTVLNAISEQDAQASIKAGVHLNKLTEERSKRLEKTRKALEDYGIDYDQIIVRGNAKEELLKHANSGKYEIVVLSNRKAEDKKKFVLGSVSHKVAKRATIPVLIVK
;
A
#
# COMPACT_ATOMS: atom_id res chain seq x y z
N ARG A 1 14.66 -20.03 27.62
CA ARG A 1 15.59 -19.22 26.86
C ARG A 1 15.40 -19.34 25.35
N ALA A 2 15.38 -20.54 24.81
CA ALA A 2 15.11 -20.79 23.40
C ALA A 2 13.71 -20.28 22.98
N ILE A 3 12.72 -20.44 23.84
CA ILE A 3 11.36 -19.95 23.64
C ILE A 3 11.37 -18.41 23.57
N ARG A 4 12.12 -17.74 24.43
CA ARG A 4 12.22 -16.29 24.46
C ARG A 4 12.85 -15.76 23.17
N ASP A 5 13.92 -16.40 22.68
CA ASP A 5 14.60 -16.00 21.46
C ASP A 5 13.73 -16.20 20.23
N VAL A 6 12.99 -17.30 20.15
CA VAL A 6 12.01 -17.56 19.10
C VAL A 6 10.90 -16.52 19.12
N TYR A 7 10.40 -16.17 20.29
CA TYR A 7 9.38 -15.13 20.45
C TYR A 7 9.87 -13.77 19.97
N LYS A 8 11.08 -13.37 20.32
CA LYS A 8 11.67 -12.12 19.85
C LYS A 8 11.79 -12.08 18.33
N ARG A 9 12.19 -13.18 17.70
CA ARG A 9 12.28 -13.27 16.24
C ARG A 9 10.93 -13.11 15.57
N GLN A 10 9.86 -13.67 16.14
CA GLN A 10 8.51 -13.54 15.61
C GLN A 10 8.01 -12.11 15.66
N VAL A 11 8.36 -11.32 16.67
CA VAL A 11 7.98 -9.92 16.83
C VAL A 11 8.62 -9.04 15.75
N LEU A 12 9.76 -9.47 15.18
CA LEU A 12 10.54 -8.69 14.22
C LEU A 12 10.41 -9.20 12.78
N MET A 13 9.31 -9.88 12.43
CA MET A 13 9.15 -10.52 11.13
C MET A 13 9.22 -9.55 9.94
N TYR A 14 8.53 -8.44 10.01
CA TYR A 14 8.51 -7.44 8.93
C TYR A 14 8.94 -6.07 9.46
N LYS A 15 10.02 -5.55 8.92
CA LYS A 15 10.49 -4.19 9.24
C LYS A 15 9.93 -3.15 8.29
N ASN A 16 9.83 -3.49 7.02
CA ASN A 16 9.39 -2.56 5.98
C ASN A 16 8.29 -3.19 5.15
N ILE A 17 7.10 -2.62 5.27
CA ILE A 17 5.90 -3.07 4.56
C ILE A 17 5.52 -2.02 3.52
N LEU A 18 5.31 -2.45 2.28
CA LEU A 18 4.78 -1.58 1.24
C LEU A 18 3.28 -1.77 1.14
N LEU A 19 2.51 -0.71 1.39
CA LEU A 19 1.06 -0.72 1.30
C LEU A 19 0.61 0.10 0.09
N GLY A 20 0.12 -0.58 -0.94
CA GLY A 20 -0.49 0.08 -2.09
C GLY A 20 -1.92 0.48 -1.77
N VAL A 21 -2.25 1.76 -1.92
CA VAL A 21 -3.57 2.29 -1.60
C VAL A 21 -4.20 3.01 -2.77
N ASP A 22 -5.52 2.87 -2.85
CA ASP A 22 -6.36 3.64 -3.76
C ASP A 22 -7.14 4.65 -2.91
N THR A 23 -7.17 5.90 -3.35
CA THR A 23 -7.88 6.97 -2.63
C THR A 23 -9.40 6.83 -2.68
N GLN A 24 -9.91 6.03 -3.59
CA GLN A 24 -11.35 5.80 -3.76
C GLN A 24 -11.85 4.59 -2.97
N LEU A 25 -10.95 3.68 -2.59
CA LEU A 25 -11.32 2.46 -1.87
C LEU A 25 -11.19 2.63 -0.37
N LYS A 26 -12.00 1.89 0.34
CA LYS A 26 -11.85 1.74 1.78
C LYS A 26 -10.72 0.74 2.05
N ASN A 27 -9.65 1.21 2.63
CA ASN A 27 -8.47 0.39 2.91
C ASN A 27 -8.50 -0.24 4.31
N GLU A 28 -9.65 -0.22 4.98
CA GLU A 28 -9.78 -0.69 6.37
C GLU A 28 -9.35 -2.14 6.57
N LYS A 29 -9.77 -3.02 5.66
CA LYS A 29 -9.41 -4.44 5.76
C LYS A 29 -7.91 -4.66 5.58
N ALA A 30 -7.31 -3.97 4.62
CA ALA A 30 -5.87 -4.06 4.39
C ALA A 30 -5.09 -3.51 5.58
N LEU A 31 -5.53 -2.38 6.15
CA LEU A 31 -4.92 -1.79 7.34
C LEU A 31 -5.00 -2.73 8.55
N LYS A 32 -6.12 -3.41 8.71
CA LYS A 32 -6.27 -4.41 9.78
C LYS A 32 -5.27 -5.55 9.62
N GLU A 33 -5.07 -6.04 8.39
CA GLU A 33 -4.07 -7.08 8.13
C GLU A 33 -2.64 -6.56 8.35
N VAL A 34 -2.36 -5.34 7.95
CA VAL A 34 -1.07 -4.69 8.22
C VAL A 34 -0.81 -4.60 9.73
N SER A 35 -1.84 -4.28 10.51
CA SER A 35 -1.70 -4.21 11.97
C SER A 35 -1.30 -5.54 12.60
N LYS A 36 -1.69 -6.65 11.98
CA LYS A 36 -1.29 -7.99 12.44
C LYS A 36 0.14 -8.34 12.06
N LEU A 37 0.63 -7.81 10.94
CA LEU A 37 1.98 -8.06 10.43
C LEU A 37 3.02 -7.14 11.06
N ALA A 38 2.60 -5.97 11.51
CA ALA A 38 3.50 -4.96 12.05
C ALA A 38 3.87 -5.28 13.49
N GLY A 39 5.15 -5.17 13.78
CA GLY A 39 5.70 -5.27 15.13
C GLY A 39 6.42 -3.99 15.51
N GLU A 40 7.11 -4.02 16.63
CA GLU A 40 7.95 -2.92 17.07
C GLU A 40 9.05 -2.66 16.04
N GLY A 41 9.21 -1.40 15.63
CA GLY A 41 10.18 -1.00 14.61
C GLY A 41 9.73 -1.18 13.18
N THR A 42 8.51 -1.66 12.94
CA THR A 42 7.96 -1.75 11.58
C THR A 42 7.61 -0.37 11.05
N VAL A 43 8.01 -0.10 9.80
CA VAL A 43 7.62 1.10 9.06
C VAL A 43 6.78 0.67 7.87
N VAL A 44 5.61 1.26 7.73
CA VAL A 44 4.71 1.04 6.59
C VAL A 44 4.86 2.19 5.63
N THR A 45 5.21 1.91 4.38
CA THR A 45 5.22 2.92 3.32
C THR A 45 3.92 2.83 2.54
N VAL A 46 3.13 3.90 2.61
CA VAL A 46 1.87 4.04 1.89
C VAL A 46 2.19 4.59 0.51
N LEU A 47 1.88 3.83 -0.54
CA LEU A 47 2.13 4.24 -1.93
C LEU A 47 0.82 4.47 -2.66
N ASN A 48 0.67 5.68 -3.22
CA ASN A 48 -0.44 6.04 -4.10
C ASN A 48 0.12 6.56 -5.42
N ALA A 49 -0.42 6.09 -6.54
CA ALA A 49 -0.02 6.53 -7.86
C ALA A 49 -1.10 7.43 -8.48
N ILE A 50 -0.66 8.57 -9.00
CA ILE A 50 -1.48 9.46 -9.81
C ILE A 50 -1.29 9.01 -11.26
N SER A 51 -2.35 8.49 -11.87
CA SER A 51 -2.26 8.04 -13.26
C SER A 51 -1.92 9.21 -14.20
N GLU A 52 -1.30 8.90 -15.32
CA GLU A 52 -1.00 9.90 -16.34
C GLU A 52 -2.29 10.57 -16.86
N GLN A 53 -3.37 9.79 -16.94
CA GLN A 53 -4.67 10.30 -17.32
C GLN A 53 -5.20 11.35 -16.35
N ASP A 54 -5.11 11.09 -15.05
CA ASP A 54 -5.55 12.05 -14.02
C ASP A 54 -4.65 13.29 -14.00
N ALA A 55 -3.35 13.10 -14.18
CA ALA A 55 -2.39 14.21 -14.25
C ALA A 55 -2.69 15.12 -15.42
N GLN A 56 -2.94 14.57 -16.61
CA GLN A 56 -3.26 15.34 -17.80
C GLN A 56 -4.61 16.07 -17.67
N ALA A 57 -5.62 15.40 -17.10
CA ALA A 57 -6.92 16.03 -16.85
C ALA A 57 -6.78 17.23 -15.92
N SER A 58 -5.94 17.11 -14.89
CA SER A 58 -5.67 18.20 -13.95
C SER A 58 -4.97 19.38 -14.63
N ILE A 59 -3.97 19.12 -15.45
CA ILE A 59 -3.24 20.14 -16.22
C ILE A 59 -4.21 20.88 -17.16
N LYS A 60 -5.05 20.14 -17.88
CA LYS A 60 -6.04 20.75 -18.79
C LYS A 60 -7.05 21.63 -18.06
N ALA A 61 -7.38 21.28 -16.82
CA ALA A 61 -8.28 22.07 -15.97
C ALA A 61 -7.56 23.28 -15.33
N GLY A 62 -6.27 23.48 -15.60
CA GLY A 62 -5.50 24.58 -15.03
C GLY A 62 -5.04 24.33 -13.60
N VAL A 63 -5.09 23.09 -13.13
CA VAL A 63 -4.68 22.71 -11.79
C VAL A 63 -3.23 22.25 -11.80
N HIS A 64 -2.42 22.83 -10.93
CA HIS A 64 -1.02 22.46 -10.81
C HIS A 64 -0.85 21.06 -10.23
N LEU A 65 0.15 20.30 -10.69
CA LEU A 65 0.43 18.97 -10.18
C LEU A 65 0.68 18.94 -8.66
N ASN A 66 1.30 19.97 -8.11
CA ASN A 66 1.50 20.08 -6.67
C ASN A 66 0.18 20.10 -5.91
N LYS A 67 -0.82 20.79 -6.44
CA LYS A 67 -2.15 20.84 -5.84
C LYS A 67 -2.84 19.50 -5.91
N LEU A 68 -2.70 18.78 -7.03
CA LEU A 68 -3.23 17.44 -7.17
C LEU A 68 -2.60 16.48 -6.15
N THR A 69 -1.29 16.58 -5.95
CA THR A 69 -0.58 15.79 -4.94
C THR A 69 -1.09 16.10 -3.53
N GLU A 70 -1.32 17.37 -3.22
CA GLU A 70 -1.90 17.77 -1.93
C GLU A 70 -3.31 17.19 -1.72
N GLU A 71 -4.13 17.21 -2.74
CA GLU A 71 -5.49 16.65 -2.70
C GLU A 71 -5.45 15.14 -2.46
N ARG A 72 -4.55 14.43 -3.13
CA ARG A 72 -4.35 13.00 -2.91
C ARG A 72 -3.88 12.71 -1.49
N SER A 73 -2.95 13.52 -0.98
CA SER A 73 -2.50 13.41 0.41
C SER A 73 -3.64 13.58 1.40
N LYS A 74 -4.52 14.55 1.16
CA LYS A 74 -5.71 14.75 2.01
C LYS A 74 -6.64 13.53 2.02
N ARG A 75 -6.82 12.90 0.87
CA ARG A 75 -7.65 11.68 0.77
C ARG A 75 -7.05 10.50 1.50
N LEU A 76 -5.75 10.50 1.72
CA LEU A 76 -5.05 9.45 2.47
C LEU A 76 -4.99 9.72 3.97
N GLU A 77 -5.57 10.81 4.45
CA GLU A 77 -5.57 11.17 5.87
C GLU A 77 -6.15 10.07 6.75
N LYS A 78 -7.24 9.45 6.33
CA LYS A 78 -7.85 8.34 7.09
C LYS A 78 -6.90 7.15 7.23
N THR A 79 -6.14 6.85 6.18
CA THR A 79 -5.15 5.78 6.19
C THR A 79 -4.03 6.09 7.17
N ARG A 80 -3.50 7.32 7.13
CA ARG A 80 -2.46 7.75 8.06
C ARG A 80 -2.95 7.72 9.51
N LYS A 81 -4.16 8.22 9.75
CA LYS A 81 -4.75 8.23 11.08
C LYS A 81 -4.93 6.81 11.61
N ALA A 82 -5.36 5.89 10.77
CA ALA A 82 -5.49 4.49 11.17
C ALA A 82 -4.15 3.89 11.56
N LEU A 83 -3.09 4.17 10.81
CA LEU A 83 -1.74 3.72 11.15
C LEU A 83 -1.26 4.31 12.47
N GLU A 84 -1.51 5.59 12.69
CA GLU A 84 -1.20 6.26 13.95
C GLU A 84 -1.96 5.62 15.13
N ASP A 85 -3.25 5.32 14.94
CA ASP A 85 -4.08 4.68 15.96
C ASP A 85 -3.59 3.28 16.31
N TYR A 86 -3.03 2.57 15.34
CA TYR A 86 -2.39 1.26 15.57
C TYR A 86 -0.98 1.39 16.18
N GLY A 87 -0.46 2.60 16.30
CA GLY A 87 0.91 2.82 16.79
C GLY A 87 2.00 2.42 15.81
N ILE A 88 1.71 2.44 14.51
CA ILE A 88 2.63 2.04 13.45
C ILE A 88 3.26 3.27 12.81
N ASP A 89 4.59 3.27 12.73
CA ASP A 89 5.32 4.31 12.00
C ASP A 89 5.07 4.14 10.50
N TYR A 90 4.98 5.26 9.78
CA TYR A 90 4.68 5.22 8.36
C TYR A 90 5.40 6.32 7.58
N ASP A 91 5.63 6.04 6.30
CA ASP A 91 6.03 7.00 5.28
C ASP A 91 4.95 7.04 4.20
N GLN A 92 4.89 8.12 3.46
CA GLN A 92 3.93 8.28 2.37
C GLN A 92 4.65 8.66 1.07
N ILE A 93 4.32 7.95 0.00
CA ILE A 93 4.82 8.23 -1.34
C ILE A 93 3.63 8.42 -2.27
N ILE A 94 3.59 9.58 -2.92
CA ILE A 94 2.62 9.85 -3.98
C ILE A 94 3.44 10.09 -5.24
N VAL A 95 3.26 9.21 -6.24
CA VAL A 95 4.03 9.25 -7.49
C VAL A 95 3.11 9.42 -8.68
N ARG A 96 3.62 10.04 -9.74
CA ARG A 96 2.95 10.12 -11.02
C ARG A 96 3.39 8.95 -11.88
N GLY A 97 2.45 8.17 -12.37
CA GLY A 97 2.74 7.03 -13.21
C GLY A 97 1.68 5.95 -13.14
N ASN A 98 1.94 4.85 -13.81
CA ASN A 98 1.05 3.69 -13.80
C ASN A 98 1.17 2.95 -12.48
N ALA A 99 0.03 2.72 -11.81
CA ALA A 99 0.01 2.10 -10.48
C ALA A 99 0.70 0.73 -10.46
N LYS A 100 0.48 -0.10 -11.48
CA LYS A 100 1.08 -1.43 -11.58
C LYS A 100 2.60 -1.36 -11.64
N GLU A 101 3.11 -0.48 -12.50
CA GLU A 101 4.55 -0.31 -12.72
C GLU A 101 5.23 0.30 -11.51
N GLU A 102 4.61 1.34 -10.92
CA GLU A 102 5.17 2.00 -9.74
C GLU A 102 5.20 1.07 -8.52
N LEU A 103 4.13 0.32 -8.30
CA LEU A 103 4.11 -0.68 -7.22
C LEU A 103 5.19 -1.73 -7.42
N LEU A 104 5.34 -2.25 -8.62
CA LEU A 104 6.39 -3.24 -8.92
C LEU A 104 7.78 -2.67 -8.76
N LYS A 105 8.01 -1.47 -9.23
CA LYS A 105 9.29 -0.79 -9.08
C LYS A 105 9.70 -0.70 -7.60
N HIS A 106 8.78 -0.28 -6.75
CA HIS A 106 9.04 -0.17 -5.32
C HIS A 106 9.15 -1.55 -4.66
N ALA A 107 8.24 -2.47 -4.99
CA ALA A 107 8.26 -3.83 -4.44
C ALA A 107 9.58 -4.54 -4.72
N ASN A 108 10.13 -4.35 -5.92
CA ASN A 108 11.35 -5.03 -6.36
C ASN A 108 12.63 -4.22 -6.08
N SER A 109 12.51 -3.12 -5.33
CA SER A 109 13.65 -2.23 -5.03
C SER A 109 14.62 -2.80 -4.00
N GLY A 110 14.25 -3.85 -3.27
CA GLY A 110 15.02 -4.39 -2.16
C GLY A 110 14.79 -3.68 -0.82
N LYS A 111 13.93 -2.66 -0.80
CA LYS A 111 13.64 -1.88 0.42
C LYS A 111 12.52 -2.45 1.28
N TYR A 112 11.68 -3.30 0.71
CA TYR A 112 10.49 -3.82 1.37
C TYR A 112 10.51 -5.33 1.45
N GLU A 113 9.88 -5.88 2.47
CA GLU A 113 9.85 -7.32 2.73
C GLU A 113 8.54 -7.96 2.31
N ILE A 114 7.48 -7.16 2.19
CA ILE A 114 6.16 -7.62 1.78
C ILE A 114 5.38 -6.46 1.16
N VAL A 115 4.52 -6.78 0.20
CA VAL A 115 3.54 -5.84 -0.39
C VAL A 115 2.16 -6.23 0.09
N VAL A 116 1.38 -5.27 0.56
CA VAL A 116 -0.03 -5.47 0.93
C VAL A 116 -0.91 -4.64 0.00
N LEU A 117 -1.90 -5.28 -0.58
CA LEU A 117 -2.85 -4.66 -1.51
C LEU A 117 -4.28 -5.05 -1.16
N SER A 118 -5.21 -4.13 -1.39
CA SER A 118 -6.64 -4.45 -1.38
C SER A 118 -7.06 -4.94 -2.76
N ASN A 119 -7.89 -5.96 -2.82
CA ASN A 119 -8.43 -6.44 -4.09
C ASN A 119 -9.74 -5.73 -4.42
N ARG A 120 -9.68 -4.83 -5.40
CA ARG A 120 -10.81 -4.04 -5.88
C ARG A 120 -11.97 -4.91 -6.36
N LYS A 121 -11.67 -6.03 -7.03
CA LYS A 121 -12.68 -6.93 -7.61
C LYS A 121 -13.33 -7.87 -6.60
N ALA A 122 -12.87 -7.88 -5.36
CA ALA A 122 -13.48 -8.72 -4.30
C ALA A 122 -14.90 -8.29 -3.95
N GLU A 123 -15.32 -7.07 -4.33
CA GLU A 123 -16.69 -6.61 -4.12
C GLU A 123 -17.69 -7.27 -5.07
N ASP A 124 -17.23 -7.87 -6.16
CA ASP A 124 -18.06 -8.65 -7.05
C ASP A 124 -18.30 -10.04 -6.42
N LYS A 125 -19.49 -10.22 -5.87
CA LYS A 125 -19.87 -11.42 -5.09
C LYS A 125 -19.99 -12.70 -5.91
N LYS A 126 -19.97 -12.62 -7.24
CA LYS A 126 -20.24 -13.78 -8.10
C LYS A 126 -19.00 -14.60 -8.43
N LYS A 127 -17.82 -13.98 -8.45
CA LYS A 127 -16.56 -14.65 -8.79
C LYS A 127 -15.41 -14.01 -8.03
N PHE A 128 -14.47 -14.84 -7.58
CA PHE A 128 -13.19 -14.32 -7.13
C PHE A 128 -12.37 -13.93 -8.36
N VAL A 129 -12.18 -12.64 -8.56
CA VAL A 129 -11.38 -12.11 -9.67
C VAL A 129 -10.37 -11.13 -9.11
N LEU A 130 -9.12 -11.29 -9.45
CA LEU A 130 -8.11 -10.30 -9.11
C LEU A 130 -8.22 -9.07 -10.03
N GLY A 131 -8.12 -7.88 -9.44
CA GLY A 131 -7.98 -6.65 -10.19
C GLY A 131 -6.66 -6.65 -10.98
N SER A 132 -6.57 -5.80 -11.99
CA SER A 132 -5.39 -5.75 -12.87
C SER A 132 -4.09 -5.43 -12.12
N VAL A 133 -4.15 -4.54 -11.13
CA VAL A 133 -2.98 -4.18 -10.31
C VAL A 133 -2.56 -5.35 -9.44
N SER A 134 -3.50 -5.95 -8.70
CA SER A 134 -3.22 -7.10 -7.84
C SER A 134 -2.68 -8.28 -8.63
N HIS A 135 -3.25 -8.56 -9.78
CA HIS A 135 -2.81 -9.66 -10.65
C HIS A 135 -1.36 -9.46 -11.11
N LYS A 136 -1.03 -8.29 -11.61
CA LYS A 136 0.31 -8.01 -12.12
C LYS A 136 1.36 -8.02 -11.00
N VAL A 137 1.04 -7.41 -9.86
CA VAL A 137 1.96 -7.38 -8.72
C VAL A 137 2.17 -8.78 -8.16
N ALA A 138 1.10 -9.57 -8.00
CA ALA A 138 1.21 -10.96 -7.54
C ALA A 138 2.09 -11.80 -8.46
N LYS A 139 1.99 -11.58 -9.77
CA LYS A 139 2.75 -12.35 -10.76
C LYS A 139 4.23 -11.97 -10.83
N ARG A 140 4.56 -10.69 -10.64
CA ARG A 140 5.89 -10.16 -10.97
C ARG A 140 6.70 -9.65 -9.79
N ALA A 141 6.10 -9.49 -8.61
CA ALA A 141 6.86 -9.07 -7.43
C ALA A 141 7.82 -10.16 -6.99
N THR A 142 9.01 -9.75 -6.57
CA THR A 142 10.05 -10.69 -6.06
C THR A 142 9.93 -10.95 -4.58
N ILE A 143 9.05 -10.23 -3.89
CA ILE A 143 8.76 -10.38 -2.46
C ILE A 143 7.33 -10.89 -2.27
N PRO A 144 6.99 -11.43 -1.09
CA PRO A 144 5.62 -11.86 -0.80
C PRO A 144 4.60 -10.74 -1.03
N VAL A 145 3.43 -11.13 -1.53
CA VAL A 145 2.33 -10.22 -1.80
C VAL A 145 1.10 -10.72 -1.05
N LEU A 146 0.57 -9.89 -0.17
CA LEU A 146 -0.68 -10.16 0.53
C LEU A 146 -1.79 -9.36 -0.13
N ILE A 147 -2.77 -10.07 -0.69
CA ILE A 147 -3.94 -9.47 -1.32
C ILE A 147 -5.12 -9.65 -0.39
N VAL A 148 -5.62 -8.55 0.14
CA VAL A 148 -6.73 -8.54 1.09
C VAL A 148 -8.04 -8.38 0.35
N LYS A 149 -8.94 -9.32 0.57
CA LYS A 149 -10.26 -9.35 -0.07
C LYS A 149 -11.23 -8.35 0.54
#